data_5ff22d22a2afaf32826b9f8c5ea6412a
#
_entry.id   5ff22d22a2afaf32826b9f8c5ea6412a
#
_cell.length_a   1.000
_cell.length_b   1.000
_cell.length_c   1.000
_cell.angle_alpha   90.00
_cell.angle_beta   90.00
_cell.angle_gamma   90.00
#
_symmetry.space_group_name_H-M   'P 1'
#
loop_
_entity.id
_entity.type
_entity.pdbx_description
1 polymer ?
#
loop_
_entity_poly.entity_id
_entity_poly.type
_entity_poly.pdbx_seq_one_letter_code
_entity_poly.pdbx_strand_id
1 'polypeptide(L)'
;VGFLDAILGRSKPVESNLDRLFALSGAAITLQVAANLAPAGKAAVVFKPASGAAFANTEAEFRDVLKEMDGVTVSSTDDSFGYRWVLLEAPDLETLVTASHAVNRSLEDHGFSPQLLCSLFAFTDTTKGRPVYWVYLYKRGTFYPFVPSGHETRDNEAELSLKAVVASDLPVEPDTSHWFPLWEIPLS
;
A
#
# COMPACT_ATOMS: atom_id res chain seq x y z
N VAL A 1 -13.89 26.46 14.81
CA VAL A 1 -13.67 25.75 13.54
C VAL A 1 -14.91 26.02 12.71
N GLY A 2 -14.76 26.88 11.72
CA GLY A 2 -15.90 27.53 11.12
C GLY A 2 -16.60 26.67 10.08
N PHE A 3 -17.91 26.73 10.09
CA PHE A 3 -18.83 26.22 9.06
C PHE A 3 -18.43 26.63 7.62
N LEU A 4 -17.69 27.70 7.45
CA LEU A 4 -17.17 28.20 6.18
C LEU A 4 -16.00 27.37 5.62
N ASP A 5 -15.22 26.67 6.46
CA ASP A 5 -14.13 25.80 6.01
C ASP A 5 -14.65 24.54 5.32
N ALA A 6 -15.83 24.06 5.71
CA ALA A 6 -16.50 22.92 5.08
C ALA A 6 -17.06 23.29 3.69
N ILE A 7 -17.48 24.54 3.49
CA ILE A 7 -18.07 25.03 2.24
C ILE A 7 -16.99 25.36 1.19
N LEU A 8 -15.79 25.78 1.62
CA LEU A 8 -14.71 26.19 0.73
C LEU A 8 -13.80 25.04 0.25
N GLY A 9 -14.08 23.79 0.67
CA GLY A 9 -13.32 22.63 0.22
C GLY A 9 -11.83 22.66 0.59
N ARG A 10 -11.44 23.53 1.54
CA ARG A 10 -10.09 23.60 2.08
C ARG A 10 -9.94 22.59 3.22
N SER A 11 -10.05 21.32 2.90
CA SER A 11 -9.43 20.32 3.76
C SER A 11 -7.92 20.58 3.72
N LYS A 12 -7.30 20.84 4.88
CA LYS A 12 -5.84 20.80 5.00
C LYS A 12 -5.37 19.51 4.33
N PRO A 13 -4.29 19.56 3.52
CA PRO A 13 -3.65 18.32 3.08
C PRO A 13 -3.47 17.44 4.32
N VAL A 14 -3.96 16.21 4.28
CA VAL A 14 -3.70 15.26 5.35
C VAL A 14 -2.20 15.04 5.29
N GLU A 15 -1.47 15.48 6.31
CA GLU A 15 -0.07 15.12 6.46
C GLU A 15 -0.04 13.59 6.61
N SER A 16 0.42 12.94 5.57
CA SER A 16 0.61 11.50 5.62
C SER A 16 1.74 11.20 6.59
N ASN A 17 1.57 10.18 7.40
CA ASN A 17 2.67 9.67 8.19
C ASN A 17 3.31 8.49 7.44
N LEU A 18 4.04 8.79 6.36
CA LEU A 18 4.70 7.76 5.53
C LEU A 18 5.65 6.87 6.32
N ASP A 19 6.24 7.36 7.40
CA ASP A 19 7.15 6.56 8.24
C ASP A 19 6.42 5.36 8.89
N ARG A 20 5.10 5.42 9.01
CA ARG A 20 4.30 4.27 9.47
C ARG A 20 4.34 3.07 8.51
N LEU A 21 4.71 3.26 7.25
CA LEU A 21 4.97 2.16 6.31
C LEU A 21 6.00 1.17 6.87
N PHE A 22 7.04 1.68 7.54
CA PHE A 22 8.11 0.85 8.12
C PHE A 22 7.64 -0.04 9.28
N ALA A 23 6.46 0.22 9.86
CA ALA A 23 5.87 -0.67 10.86
C ALA A 23 5.64 -2.08 10.29
N LEU A 24 5.40 -2.21 8.98
CA LEU A 24 5.20 -3.52 8.35
C LEU A 24 6.47 -4.38 8.42
N SER A 25 7.65 -3.79 8.21
CA SER A 25 8.94 -4.49 8.39
C SER A 25 9.12 -4.93 9.84
N GLY A 26 8.74 -4.09 10.80
CA GLY A 26 8.77 -4.44 12.23
C GLY A 26 7.83 -5.60 12.59
N ALA A 27 6.69 -5.71 11.92
CA ALA A 27 5.70 -6.76 12.15
C ALA A 27 6.05 -8.09 11.43
N ALA A 28 7.10 -8.14 10.61
CA ALA A 28 7.40 -9.28 9.74
C ALA A 28 7.54 -10.60 10.51
N ILE A 29 8.21 -10.60 11.67
CA ILE A 29 8.38 -11.79 12.50
C ILE A 29 7.04 -12.26 13.07
N THR A 30 6.21 -11.35 13.57
CA THR A 30 4.87 -11.66 14.09
C THR A 30 3.99 -12.25 12.98
N LEU A 31 4.02 -11.67 11.78
CA LEU A 31 3.29 -12.18 10.62
C LEU A 31 3.74 -13.58 10.23
N GLN A 32 5.05 -13.83 10.26
CA GLN A 32 5.59 -15.15 9.89
C GLN A 32 5.29 -16.21 10.95
N VAL A 33 5.54 -15.92 12.23
CA VAL A 33 5.48 -16.91 13.30
C VAL A 33 4.05 -17.12 13.81
N ALA A 34 3.30 -16.05 14.02
CA ALA A 34 1.96 -16.11 14.62
C ALA A 34 0.84 -16.22 13.56
N ALA A 35 1.06 -15.72 12.34
CA ALA A 35 0.06 -15.75 11.28
C ALA A 35 0.40 -16.69 10.11
N ASN A 36 1.58 -17.33 10.11
CA ASN A 36 2.08 -18.19 9.02
C ASN A 36 2.10 -17.48 7.66
N LEU A 37 2.40 -16.19 7.64
CA LEU A 37 2.50 -15.38 6.42
C LEU A 37 3.96 -15.18 6.02
N ALA A 38 4.32 -15.61 4.82
CA ALA A 38 5.63 -15.34 4.22
C ALA A 38 5.51 -14.20 3.21
N PRO A 39 6.42 -13.20 3.19
CA PRO A 39 6.46 -12.20 2.14
C PRO A 39 6.60 -12.85 0.76
N ALA A 40 5.81 -12.39 -0.21
CA ALA A 40 5.82 -12.96 -1.57
C ALA A 40 6.80 -12.22 -2.52
N GLY A 41 7.59 -11.28 -2.02
CA GLY A 41 8.57 -10.54 -2.83
C GLY A 41 7.94 -9.52 -3.78
N LYS A 42 6.68 -9.14 -3.57
CA LYS A 42 5.92 -8.25 -4.45
C LYS A 42 5.17 -7.20 -3.66
N ALA A 43 5.15 -5.97 -4.19
CA ALA A 43 4.36 -4.86 -3.68
C ALA A 43 3.82 -3.99 -4.82
N ALA A 44 2.89 -3.09 -4.51
CA ALA A 44 2.43 -2.08 -5.45
C ALA A 44 2.14 -0.76 -4.74
N VAL A 45 2.38 0.35 -5.43
CA VAL A 45 1.88 1.67 -5.05
C VAL A 45 0.81 2.09 -6.04
N VAL A 46 -0.36 2.49 -5.53
CA VAL A 46 -1.54 2.80 -6.33
C VAL A 46 -1.90 4.27 -6.18
N PHE A 47 -2.06 4.95 -7.31
CA PHE A 47 -2.44 6.36 -7.33
C PHE A 47 -3.26 6.71 -8.58
N LYS A 48 -3.95 7.85 -8.52
CA LYS A 48 -4.64 8.42 -9.68
C LYS A 48 -3.66 9.30 -10.46
N PRO A 49 -3.30 8.97 -11.72
CA PRO A 49 -2.40 9.82 -12.49
C PRO A 49 -2.97 11.23 -12.66
N ALA A 50 -2.11 12.24 -12.50
CA ALA A 50 -2.44 13.61 -12.85
C ALA A 50 -1.97 13.91 -14.28
N SER A 51 -2.59 14.87 -14.93
CA SER A 51 -2.18 15.32 -16.26
C SER A 51 -1.05 16.35 -16.17
N GLY A 52 -0.19 16.40 -17.19
CA GLY A 52 0.82 17.43 -17.37
C GLY A 52 2.26 16.97 -17.15
N ALA A 53 3.19 17.81 -17.61
CA ALA A 53 4.63 17.50 -17.63
C ALA A 53 5.21 17.33 -16.21
N ALA A 54 4.74 18.10 -15.25
CA ALA A 54 5.24 18.00 -13.86
C ALA A 54 5.01 16.60 -13.27
N PHE A 55 3.82 16.04 -13.48
CA PHE A 55 3.53 14.69 -13.01
C PHE A 55 4.38 13.63 -13.73
N ALA A 56 4.50 13.75 -15.06
CA ALA A 56 5.32 12.85 -15.86
C ALA A 56 6.80 12.89 -15.44
N ASN A 57 7.32 14.06 -15.10
CA ASN A 57 8.69 14.22 -14.59
C ASN A 57 8.86 13.52 -13.23
N THR A 58 7.89 13.69 -12.32
CA THR A 58 7.90 13.01 -11.01
C THR A 58 7.88 11.48 -11.18
N GLU A 59 7.08 10.96 -12.13
CA GLU A 59 7.09 9.53 -12.44
C GLU A 59 8.45 9.06 -12.97
N ALA A 60 9.10 9.85 -13.83
CA ALA A 60 10.44 9.53 -14.34
C ALA A 60 11.47 9.51 -13.21
N GLU A 61 11.45 10.50 -12.32
CA GLU A 61 12.37 10.61 -11.19
C GLU A 61 12.28 9.42 -10.25
N PHE A 62 11.08 9.07 -9.75
CA PHE A 62 10.99 7.92 -8.84
C PHE A 62 11.35 6.59 -9.53
N ARG A 63 11.08 6.45 -10.83
CA ARG A 63 11.52 5.27 -11.59
C ARG A 63 13.02 5.17 -11.69
N ASP A 64 13.72 6.28 -11.88
CA ASP A 64 15.17 6.29 -11.93
C ASP A 64 15.75 5.97 -10.54
N VAL A 65 15.20 6.54 -9.46
CA VAL A 65 15.59 6.17 -8.09
C VAL A 65 15.41 4.66 -7.85
N LEU A 66 14.26 4.07 -8.26
CA LEU A 66 14.01 2.65 -8.08
C LEU A 66 14.97 1.75 -8.87
N LYS A 67 15.40 2.16 -10.06
CA LYS A 67 16.38 1.41 -10.87
C LYS A 67 17.78 1.35 -10.23
N GLU A 68 18.13 2.37 -9.43
CA GLU A 68 19.38 2.42 -8.70
C GLU A 68 19.34 1.61 -7.39
N MET A 69 18.16 1.13 -6.98
CA MET A 69 18.02 0.27 -5.80
C MET A 69 18.35 -1.18 -6.15
N ASP A 70 19.34 -1.73 -5.46
CA ASP A 70 19.79 -3.11 -5.68
C ASP A 70 18.65 -4.11 -5.47
N GLY A 71 18.46 -5.00 -6.46
CA GLY A 71 17.46 -6.07 -6.39
C GLY A 71 16.01 -5.64 -6.60
N VAL A 72 15.74 -4.35 -6.88
CA VAL A 72 14.39 -3.86 -7.15
C VAL A 72 14.09 -3.92 -8.65
N THR A 73 12.99 -4.57 -8.99
CA THR A 73 12.39 -4.51 -10.33
C THR A 73 11.10 -3.70 -10.28
N VAL A 74 10.94 -2.77 -11.24
CA VAL A 74 9.78 -1.88 -11.32
C VAL A 74 9.10 -1.99 -12.67
N SER A 75 7.78 -2.13 -12.64
CA SER A 75 6.91 -2.00 -13.81
C SER A 75 5.65 -1.21 -13.46
N SER A 76 4.77 -0.96 -14.41
CA SER A 76 3.48 -0.33 -14.11
C SER A 76 2.40 -0.76 -15.09
N THR A 77 1.17 -0.71 -14.60
CA THR A 77 -0.04 -0.91 -15.40
C THR A 77 -1.15 0.04 -14.94
N ASP A 78 -2.08 0.32 -15.80
CA ASP A 78 -3.28 1.11 -15.45
C ASP A 78 -4.49 0.16 -15.41
N ASP A 79 -5.36 0.34 -14.41
CA ASP A 79 -6.58 -0.44 -14.30
C ASP A 79 -7.75 0.20 -15.07
N SER A 80 -8.88 -0.51 -15.11
CA SER A 80 -10.09 -0.07 -15.81
C SER A 80 -10.75 1.17 -15.17
N PHE A 81 -10.38 1.52 -13.93
CA PHE A 81 -10.85 2.70 -13.21
C PHE A 81 -9.93 3.91 -13.39
N GLY A 82 -8.82 3.73 -14.11
CA GLY A 82 -7.82 4.76 -14.39
C GLY A 82 -6.89 5.03 -13.21
N TYR A 83 -6.68 4.06 -12.33
CA TYR A 83 -5.60 4.07 -11.36
C TYR A 83 -4.35 3.46 -11.95
N ARG A 84 -3.20 4.04 -11.63
CA ARG A 84 -1.89 3.50 -11.95
C ARG A 84 -1.37 2.65 -10.80
N TRP A 85 -0.90 1.47 -11.14
CA TRP A 85 -0.25 0.52 -10.26
C TRP A 85 1.24 0.49 -10.61
N VAL A 86 2.10 1.00 -9.73
CA VAL A 86 3.55 0.80 -9.81
C VAL A 86 3.86 -0.48 -9.09
N LEU A 87 4.25 -1.50 -9.87
CA LEU A 87 4.54 -2.84 -9.38
C LEU A 87 6.01 -2.94 -9.03
N LEU A 88 6.30 -3.45 -7.85
CA LEU A 88 7.63 -3.60 -7.27
C LEU A 88 7.89 -5.06 -6.95
N GLU A 89 9.07 -5.56 -7.34
CA GLU A 89 9.55 -6.87 -6.91
C GLU A 89 10.92 -6.69 -6.25
N ALA A 90 11.16 -7.37 -5.14
CA ALA A 90 12.42 -7.35 -4.42
C ALA A 90 12.59 -8.63 -3.57
N PRO A 91 13.84 -8.98 -3.20
CA PRO A 91 14.12 -10.23 -2.49
C PRO A 91 13.56 -10.27 -1.06
N ASP A 92 13.34 -9.14 -0.44
CA ASP A 92 12.89 -9.04 0.95
C ASP A 92 11.88 -7.91 1.18
N LEU A 93 11.15 -8.01 2.30
CA LEU A 93 10.09 -7.07 2.67
C LEU A 93 10.62 -5.67 2.97
N GLU A 94 11.79 -5.54 3.59
CA GLU A 94 12.37 -4.25 3.95
C GLU A 94 12.70 -3.43 2.71
N THR A 95 13.29 -4.07 1.69
CA THR A 95 13.55 -3.45 0.39
C THR A 95 12.24 -3.03 -0.29
N LEU A 96 11.18 -3.85 -0.27
CA LEU A 96 9.86 -3.50 -0.81
C LEU A 96 9.23 -2.31 -0.09
N VAL A 97 9.31 -2.27 1.23
CA VAL A 97 8.78 -1.15 2.04
C VAL A 97 9.55 0.13 1.71
N THR A 98 10.87 0.06 1.61
CA THR A 98 11.73 1.20 1.26
C THR A 98 11.43 1.71 -0.15
N ALA A 99 11.30 0.82 -1.13
CA ALA A 99 10.95 1.19 -2.50
C ALA A 99 9.55 1.82 -2.59
N SER A 100 8.57 1.24 -1.89
CA SER A 100 7.22 1.82 -1.82
C SER A 100 7.22 3.19 -1.14
N HIS A 101 7.99 3.37 -0.07
CA HIS A 101 8.17 4.66 0.59
C HIS A 101 8.77 5.70 -0.35
N ALA A 102 9.79 5.33 -1.16
CA ALA A 102 10.42 6.23 -2.12
C ALA A 102 9.42 6.75 -3.17
N VAL A 103 8.55 5.88 -3.71
CA VAL A 103 7.49 6.30 -4.66
C VAL A 103 6.51 7.27 -4.00
N ASN A 104 5.98 6.90 -2.82
CA ASN A 104 5.03 7.74 -2.09
C ASN A 104 5.64 9.11 -1.75
N ARG A 105 6.90 9.11 -1.27
CA ARG A 105 7.62 10.31 -0.88
C ARG A 105 7.86 11.24 -2.07
N SER A 106 8.28 10.69 -3.21
CA SER A 106 8.47 11.48 -4.42
C SER A 106 7.19 12.18 -4.87
N LEU A 107 6.05 11.46 -4.88
CA LEU A 107 4.75 12.04 -5.21
C LEU A 107 4.33 13.11 -4.19
N GLU A 108 4.58 12.90 -2.90
CA GLU A 108 4.28 13.86 -1.84
C GLU A 108 5.11 15.15 -1.97
N ASP A 109 6.42 15.02 -2.14
CA ASP A 109 7.37 16.15 -2.22
C ASP A 109 7.09 17.05 -3.45
N HIS A 110 6.55 16.47 -4.52
CA HIS A 110 6.14 17.22 -5.72
C HIS A 110 4.67 17.69 -5.69
N GLY A 111 3.99 17.58 -4.54
CA GLY A 111 2.63 18.08 -4.35
C GLY A 111 1.51 17.18 -4.89
N PHE A 112 1.82 15.92 -5.20
CA PHE A 112 0.85 14.93 -5.71
C PHE A 112 0.26 14.02 -4.63
N SER A 113 0.37 14.38 -3.34
CA SER A 113 -0.28 13.65 -2.24
C SER A 113 -1.77 13.35 -2.46
N PRO A 114 -2.58 14.27 -3.05
CA PRO A 114 -3.99 13.99 -3.28
C PRO A 114 -4.25 12.82 -4.23
N GLN A 115 -3.29 12.47 -5.08
CA GLN A 115 -3.37 11.36 -6.03
C GLN A 115 -3.14 10.01 -5.39
N LEU A 116 -2.39 9.96 -4.28
CA LEU A 116 -2.06 8.71 -3.58
C LEU A 116 -3.29 8.03 -2.99
N LEU A 117 -3.42 6.73 -3.24
CA LEU A 117 -4.50 5.90 -2.73
C LEU A 117 -4.01 4.94 -1.65
N CYS A 118 -3.19 3.99 -2.01
CA CYS A 118 -2.66 2.97 -1.09
C CYS A 118 -1.36 2.35 -1.60
N SER A 119 -0.70 1.61 -0.70
CA SER A 119 0.37 0.69 -1.04
C SER A 119 -0.01 -0.72 -0.58
N LEU A 120 0.29 -1.74 -1.40
CA LEU A 120 0.00 -3.13 -1.12
C LEU A 120 1.29 -3.93 -1.01
N PHE A 121 1.28 -4.89 -0.10
CA PHE A 121 2.37 -5.84 0.08
C PHE A 121 1.81 -7.25 0.05
N ALA A 122 2.32 -8.07 -0.87
CA ALA A 122 1.87 -9.44 -1.05
C ALA A 122 2.56 -10.40 -0.09
N PHE A 123 1.76 -11.26 0.53
CA PHE A 123 2.19 -12.38 1.36
C PHE A 123 1.51 -13.66 0.89
N THR A 124 2.08 -14.77 1.28
CA THR A 124 1.48 -16.09 1.11
C THR A 124 1.17 -16.68 2.47
N ASP A 125 -0.08 -17.08 2.71
CA ASP A 125 -0.45 -17.97 3.81
C ASP A 125 0.18 -19.34 3.54
N THR A 126 1.22 -19.68 4.27
CA THR A 126 2.00 -20.91 4.05
C THR A 126 1.25 -22.18 4.44
N THR A 127 0.16 -22.07 5.19
CA THR A 127 -0.68 -23.20 5.60
C THR A 127 -1.77 -23.51 4.59
N LYS A 128 -2.30 -22.49 3.92
CA LYS A 128 -3.42 -22.60 2.95
C LYS A 128 -2.97 -22.41 1.49
N GLY A 129 -1.73 -21.94 1.27
CA GLY A 129 -1.20 -21.69 -0.08
C GLY A 129 -1.94 -20.58 -0.83
N ARG A 130 -2.50 -19.59 -0.13
CA ARG A 130 -3.29 -18.52 -0.73
C ARG A 130 -2.66 -17.15 -0.51
N PRO A 131 -2.94 -16.18 -1.39
CA PRO A 131 -2.44 -14.83 -1.23
C PRO A 131 -3.14 -14.11 -0.06
N VAL A 132 -2.36 -13.26 0.60
CA VAL A 132 -2.81 -12.30 1.61
C VAL A 132 -2.13 -10.98 1.30
N TYR A 133 -2.86 -9.89 1.33
CA TYR A 133 -2.30 -8.57 1.08
C TYR A 133 -2.41 -7.69 2.32
N TRP A 134 -1.32 -7.01 2.68
CA TRP A 134 -1.36 -5.92 3.63
C TRP A 134 -1.44 -4.61 2.86
N VAL A 135 -2.50 -3.85 3.10
CA VAL A 135 -2.83 -2.61 2.39
C VAL A 135 -2.62 -1.44 3.32
N TYR A 136 -1.75 -0.52 2.94
CA TYR A 136 -1.51 0.74 3.64
C TYR A 136 -2.37 1.85 3.02
N LEU A 137 -3.23 2.45 3.83
CA LEU A 137 -4.06 3.59 3.44
C LEU A 137 -3.28 4.88 3.64
N TYR A 138 -2.81 5.47 2.55
CA TYR A 138 -1.96 6.66 2.58
C TYR A 138 -2.55 7.79 3.44
N LYS A 139 -3.80 8.18 3.19
CA LYS A 139 -4.47 9.31 3.87
C LYS A 139 -4.77 9.05 5.35
N ARG A 140 -4.76 7.81 5.80
CA ARG A 140 -5.08 7.41 7.16
C ARG A 140 -3.85 7.00 7.97
N GLY A 141 -2.78 6.61 7.30
CA GLY A 141 -1.57 6.10 7.94
C GLY A 141 -1.80 4.79 8.67
N THR A 142 -2.73 3.97 8.20
CA THR A 142 -3.14 2.70 8.82
C THR A 142 -3.13 1.57 7.79
N PHE A 143 -3.01 0.34 8.28
CA PHE A 143 -3.02 -0.86 7.46
C PHE A 143 -4.33 -1.62 7.62
N TYR A 144 -4.67 -2.41 6.61
CA TYR A 144 -5.66 -3.47 6.77
C TYR A 144 -5.25 -4.72 5.98
N PRO A 145 -5.63 -5.92 6.45
CA PRO A 145 -5.44 -7.14 5.69
C PRO A 145 -6.54 -7.30 4.65
N PHE A 146 -6.18 -7.80 3.47
CA PHE A 146 -7.12 -8.21 2.45
C PHE A 146 -6.82 -9.65 2.05
N VAL A 147 -7.80 -10.54 2.23
CA VAL A 147 -7.68 -11.98 1.96
C VAL A 147 -8.72 -12.38 0.91
N PRO A 148 -8.38 -12.35 -0.38
CA PRO A 148 -9.28 -12.80 -1.42
C PRO A 148 -9.54 -14.32 -1.28
N SER A 149 -10.78 -14.73 -1.43
CA SER A 149 -11.22 -16.14 -1.30
C SER A 149 -11.88 -16.71 -2.55
N GLY A 150 -12.02 -15.90 -3.59
CA GLY A 150 -12.63 -16.25 -4.87
C GLY A 150 -12.93 -15.03 -5.71
N HIS A 151 -13.73 -15.19 -6.75
CA HIS A 151 -14.14 -14.08 -7.59
C HIS A 151 -14.99 -13.08 -6.78
N GLU A 152 -14.46 -11.88 -6.59
CA GLU A 152 -15.11 -10.80 -5.80
C GLU A 152 -15.62 -11.23 -4.41
N THR A 153 -14.89 -12.15 -3.77
CA THR A 153 -15.16 -12.58 -2.39
C THR A 153 -13.89 -12.50 -1.54
N ARG A 154 -14.08 -12.27 -0.25
CA ARG A 154 -13.00 -12.15 0.74
C ARG A 154 -13.29 -12.97 2.00
N ASP A 155 -12.23 -13.38 2.69
CA ASP A 155 -12.30 -14.12 3.96
C ASP A 155 -12.23 -13.14 5.15
N ASN A 156 -13.38 -12.59 5.54
CA ASN A 156 -13.47 -11.62 6.64
C ASN A 156 -13.01 -12.21 7.99
N GLU A 157 -13.21 -13.51 8.21
CA GLU A 157 -12.79 -14.17 9.45
C GLU A 157 -11.26 -14.19 9.55
N ALA A 158 -10.58 -14.55 8.47
CA ALA A 158 -9.12 -14.52 8.41
C ALA A 158 -8.58 -13.10 8.60
N GLU A 159 -9.21 -12.10 7.98
CA GLU A 159 -8.82 -10.70 8.11
C GLU A 159 -8.93 -10.18 9.54
N LEU A 160 -10.03 -10.49 10.24
CA LEU A 160 -10.19 -10.12 11.65
C LEU A 160 -9.20 -10.84 12.56
N SER A 161 -8.89 -12.11 12.26
CA SER A 161 -7.86 -12.86 12.98
C SER A 161 -6.48 -12.23 12.80
N LEU A 162 -6.13 -11.84 11.56
CA LEU A 162 -4.86 -11.15 11.25
C LEU A 162 -4.76 -9.80 11.98
N LYS A 163 -5.86 -9.01 12.01
CA LYS A 163 -5.91 -7.77 12.79
C LYS A 163 -5.55 -8.02 14.26
N ALA A 164 -6.12 -9.05 14.86
CA ALA A 164 -5.87 -9.37 16.27
C ALA A 164 -4.41 -9.78 16.52
N VAL A 165 -3.82 -10.57 15.61
CA VAL A 165 -2.43 -11.05 15.73
C VAL A 165 -1.42 -9.92 15.72
N VAL A 166 -1.62 -8.88 14.91
CA VAL A 166 -0.64 -7.78 14.74
C VAL A 166 -1.00 -6.52 15.52
N ALA A 167 -1.98 -6.56 16.40
CA ALA A 167 -2.53 -5.37 17.06
C ALA A 167 -1.49 -4.54 17.84
N SER A 168 -0.41 -5.16 18.33
CA SER A 168 0.68 -4.48 19.03
C SER A 168 1.78 -3.96 18.10
N ASP A 169 1.89 -4.48 16.87
CA ASP A 169 3.04 -4.26 16.01
C ASP A 169 2.72 -3.37 14.81
N LEU A 170 1.44 -3.36 14.39
CA LEU A 170 1.01 -2.67 13.19
C LEU A 170 -0.18 -1.74 13.47
N PRO A 171 -0.16 -0.48 13.02
CA PRO A 171 -1.30 0.41 13.15
C PRO A 171 -2.42 0.00 12.19
N VAL A 172 -3.27 -0.95 12.63
CA VAL A 172 -4.38 -1.45 11.83
C VAL A 172 -5.55 -0.47 11.86
N GLU A 173 -6.18 -0.25 10.70
CA GLU A 173 -7.38 0.58 10.56
C GLU A 173 -8.51 0.03 11.45
N PRO A 174 -8.97 0.79 12.44
CA PRO A 174 -9.98 0.31 13.39
C PRO A 174 -11.35 0.15 12.74
N ASP A 175 -11.69 1.00 11.77
CA ASP A 175 -12.98 1.00 11.09
C ASP A 175 -12.94 0.11 9.85
N THR A 176 -13.57 -1.05 9.93
CA THR A 176 -13.62 -2.02 8.84
C THR A 176 -14.38 -1.52 7.60
N SER A 177 -15.17 -0.45 7.69
CA SER A 177 -15.79 0.17 6.52
C SER A 177 -14.77 0.81 5.58
N HIS A 178 -13.55 1.05 6.05
CA HIS A 178 -12.42 1.52 5.26
C HIS A 178 -11.54 0.38 4.71
N TRP A 179 -11.91 -0.87 4.92
CA TRP A 179 -11.21 -2.02 4.36
C TRP A 179 -11.76 -2.32 2.97
N PHE A 180 -11.37 -1.49 2.01
CA PHE A 180 -11.87 -1.60 0.64
C PHE A 180 -11.42 -2.90 -0.01
N PRO A 181 -12.31 -3.62 -0.71
CA PRO A 181 -11.91 -4.76 -1.50
C PRO A 181 -11.09 -4.30 -2.71
N LEU A 182 -10.03 -5.04 -2.98
CA LEU A 182 -9.16 -4.81 -4.14
C LEU A 182 -9.26 -6.04 -5.03
N TRP A 183 -10.08 -5.95 -6.05
CA TRP A 183 -10.23 -7.00 -7.03
C TRP A 183 -9.23 -6.82 -8.18
N GLU A 184 -8.83 -7.89 -8.84
CA GLU A 184 -7.91 -7.85 -9.99
C GLU A 184 -6.53 -7.25 -9.67
N ILE A 185 -5.99 -7.54 -8.47
CA ILE A 185 -4.65 -7.09 -8.07
C ILE A 185 -3.60 -7.63 -9.07
N PRO A 186 -2.81 -6.78 -9.75
CA PRO A 186 -1.87 -7.21 -10.78
C PRO A 186 -0.53 -7.68 -10.19
N LEU A 187 -0.54 -8.38 -9.06
CA LEU A 187 0.63 -8.93 -8.37
C LEU A 187 0.69 -10.46 -8.49
N SER A 188 0.37 -10.98 -9.66
CA SER A 188 0.42 -12.42 -9.96
C SER A 188 1.85 -12.98 -10.05
#